data_5c6906c23abbea30b4cd661baa463f7a
#
_entry.id   5c6906c23abbea30b4cd661baa463f7a
#
_cell.length_a   1.000
_cell.length_b   1.000
_cell.length_c   1.000
_cell.angle_alpha   90.00
_cell.angle_beta   90.00
_cell.angle_gamma   90.00
#
_symmetry.space_group_name_H-M   'P 1'
#
loop_
_entity.id
_entity.type
_entity.pdbx_description
1 polymer ?
#
loop_
_entity_poly.entity_id
_entity_poly.type
_entity_poly.pdbx_seq_one_letter_code
_entity_poly.pdbx_strand_id
1 'polypeptide(L)'
;MIPFWQTQQHDAARLALIDDRGQQLSYGELTARVNALAGKLPARALVFLFCQNQADAVIGYLACLQADAVALLLDSALDESLTQQLIDTYRPALLWQPQETGYHLTVTGLTPWPLHDDLALLMSTSGSTGSPKLVRLSKRNLQSNAASIAHYLEIDADERGLVSLPINYVYGLSIINSHLHAGATLLLTGHSVMQRELWNFVRETRASSFAGVPYTWEMLRKLRFMRMDLPDLRTLTQAGGKLSPALQQEYTEFARQSGKRFIVMYGAAEATSRMAWLPPEDAEMRYGFIGKPIPGGEFLLLDETNQPITTPDTQGELIYRGDNVALGYAERGEDLALGDQFAGTLHTGDIATFDEAGFYRIVGRKKRFLKIFGNRVGLDEMEALLKTAFPEVSLACDGRDDLLCIFLTDASHAAAVKQYAAQLSHLHASAFHTIILADIPKNPAGKTLYHRLKEHVPHP
;
A
#
# COMPACT_ATOMS: atom_id res chain seq x y z
N MET A 1 5.58 -18.52 -18.04
CA MET A 1 6.31 -17.35 -17.47
C MET A 1 7.11 -17.85 -16.29
N ILE A 2 8.41 -17.54 -16.22
CA ILE A 2 9.26 -17.95 -15.08
C ILE A 2 8.94 -17.02 -13.90
N PRO A 3 8.72 -17.56 -12.69
CA PRO A 3 8.40 -16.74 -11.53
C PRO A 3 9.55 -15.81 -11.11
N PHE A 4 9.22 -14.59 -10.62
CA PHE A 4 10.21 -13.56 -10.25
C PHE A 4 11.18 -14.02 -9.13
N TRP A 5 10.77 -14.95 -8.27
CA TRP A 5 11.62 -15.50 -7.21
C TRP A 5 12.65 -16.53 -7.73
N GLN A 6 12.54 -16.97 -8.97
CA GLN A 6 13.57 -17.77 -9.66
C GLN A 6 14.59 -16.84 -10.30
N THR A 7 15.39 -16.18 -9.47
CA THR A 7 16.34 -15.12 -9.89
C THR A 7 17.45 -15.61 -10.83
N GLN A 8 17.70 -16.93 -10.92
CA GLN A 8 18.63 -17.55 -11.87
C GLN A 8 18.23 -17.39 -13.34
N GLN A 9 17.02 -16.89 -13.63
CA GLN A 9 16.60 -16.59 -15.01
C GLN A 9 17.30 -15.38 -15.61
N HIS A 10 17.89 -14.52 -14.76
CA HIS A 10 18.58 -13.30 -15.18
C HIS A 10 20.09 -13.54 -15.32
N ASP A 11 20.76 -12.66 -16.04
CA ASP A 11 22.22 -12.71 -16.17
C ASP A 11 22.89 -12.62 -14.79
N ALA A 12 23.65 -13.65 -14.43
CA ALA A 12 24.27 -13.78 -13.13
C ALA A 12 25.22 -12.63 -12.76
N ALA A 13 25.82 -11.96 -13.76
CA ALA A 13 26.73 -10.85 -13.56
C ALA A 13 26.03 -9.52 -13.33
N ARG A 14 24.73 -9.38 -13.69
CA ARG A 14 23.97 -8.16 -13.44
C ARG A 14 23.82 -7.89 -11.96
N LEU A 15 23.85 -6.61 -11.60
CA LEU A 15 23.55 -6.14 -10.25
C LEU A 15 22.07 -6.34 -9.94
N ALA A 16 21.76 -7.10 -8.90
CA ALA A 16 20.39 -7.36 -8.45
C ALA A 16 19.93 -6.37 -7.38
N LEU A 17 20.80 -6.04 -6.43
CA LEU A 17 20.46 -5.11 -5.35
C LEU A 17 21.70 -4.39 -4.77
N ILE A 18 21.41 -3.20 -4.23
CA ILE A 18 22.30 -2.42 -3.36
C ILE A 18 21.50 -2.03 -2.13
N ASP A 19 22.05 -2.14 -0.92
CA ASP A 19 21.45 -1.57 0.27
C ASP A 19 22.26 -0.37 0.81
N ASP A 20 21.65 0.41 1.70
CA ASP A 20 22.24 1.61 2.30
C ASP A 20 23.35 1.30 3.34
N ARG A 21 23.62 0.03 3.61
CA ARG A 21 24.79 -0.43 4.37
C ARG A 21 26.00 -0.73 3.47
N GLY A 22 25.86 -0.53 2.17
CA GLY A 22 26.91 -0.74 1.19
C GLY A 22 27.01 -2.17 0.66
N GLN A 23 26.07 -3.05 1.00
CA GLN A 23 26.01 -4.39 0.44
C GLN A 23 25.54 -4.31 -1.02
N GLN A 24 26.28 -4.98 -1.91
CA GLN A 24 25.92 -5.11 -3.32
C GLN A 24 25.90 -6.59 -3.68
N LEU A 25 24.86 -7.02 -4.36
CA LEU A 25 24.75 -8.41 -4.84
C LEU A 25 24.39 -8.42 -6.32
N SER A 26 25.12 -9.21 -7.08
CA SER A 26 24.71 -9.62 -8.42
C SER A 26 23.54 -10.62 -8.36
N TYR A 27 22.87 -10.87 -9.48
CA TYR A 27 21.83 -11.90 -9.55
C TYR A 27 22.37 -13.30 -9.24
N GLY A 28 23.61 -13.60 -9.61
CA GLY A 28 24.28 -14.85 -9.26
C GLY A 28 24.48 -15.00 -7.74
N GLU A 29 24.99 -13.96 -7.08
CA GLU A 29 25.18 -13.95 -5.63
C GLU A 29 23.86 -13.98 -4.86
N LEU A 30 22.84 -13.21 -5.32
CA LEU A 30 21.50 -13.25 -4.76
C LEU A 30 20.92 -14.68 -4.84
N THR A 31 20.99 -15.30 -6.02
CA THR A 31 20.52 -16.67 -6.23
C THR A 31 21.23 -17.67 -5.32
N ALA A 32 22.55 -17.56 -5.18
CA ALA A 32 23.32 -18.45 -4.30
C ALA A 32 22.91 -18.33 -2.84
N ARG A 33 22.71 -17.08 -2.33
CA ARG A 33 22.27 -16.84 -0.95
C ARG A 33 20.83 -17.30 -0.73
N VAL A 34 19.91 -17.04 -1.68
CA VAL A 34 18.52 -17.51 -1.62
C VAL A 34 18.49 -19.05 -1.55
N ASN A 35 19.23 -19.75 -2.42
CA ASN A 35 19.28 -21.22 -2.43
C ASN A 35 19.87 -21.78 -1.13
N ALA A 36 20.91 -21.15 -0.60
CA ALA A 36 21.55 -21.58 0.65
C ALA A 36 20.61 -21.46 1.85
N LEU A 37 19.79 -20.41 1.91
CA LEU A 37 18.77 -20.24 2.95
C LEU A 37 17.57 -21.16 2.69
N ALA A 38 17.07 -21.25 1.47
CA ALA A 38 15.95 -22.12 1.09
C ALA A 38 16.22 -23.59 1.45
N GLY A 39 17.45 -24.07 1.30
CA GLY A 39 17.85 -25.42 1.73
C GLY A 39 17.76 -25.70 3.23
N LYS A 40 17.56 -24.66 4.05
CA LYS A 40 17.37 -24.78 5.52
C LYS A 40 15.91 -24.65 5.93
N LEU A 41 15.01 -24.28 5.00
CA LEU A 41 13.59 -24.07 5.27
C LEU A 41 12.80 -25.33 4.93
N PRO A 42 12.08 -25.93 5.87
CA PRO A 42 11.15 -27.03 5.54
C PRO A 42 10.03 -26.53 4.62
N ALA A 43 9.68 -27.32 3.62
CA ALA A 43 8.49 -27.03 2.81
C ALA A 43 7.25 -26.91 3.70
N ARG A 44 6.35 -26.02 3.36
CA ARG A 44 5.11 -25.73 4.10
C ARG A 44 5.35 -25.29 5.55
N ALA A 45 6.53 -24.78 5.90
CA ALA A 45 6.78 -24.13 7.18
C ALA A 45 6.30 -22.68 7.17
N LEU A 46 5.63 -22.24 8.23
CA LEU A 46 5.37 -20.81 8.45
C LEU A 46 6.63 -20.16 9.03
N VAL A 47 7.12 -19.12 8.36
CA VAL A 47 8.31 -18.34 8.74
C VAL A 47 7.92 -16.90 9.00
N PHE A 48 8.19 -16.38 10.19
CA PHE A 48 8.08 -14.94 10.46
C PHE A 48 9.36 -14.24 10.05
N LEU A 49 9.23 -13.27 9.15
CA LEU A 49 10.33 -12.44 8.68
C LEU A 49 10.22 -11.03 9.27
N PHE A 50 11.15 -10.67 10.14
CA PHE A 50 11.25 -9.33 10.70
C PHE A 50 12.05 -8.44 9.77
N CYS A 51 11.35 -7.60 9.00
CA CYS A 51 11.89 -6.89 7.87
C CYS A 51 12.54 -5.55 8.23
N GLN A 52 13.72 -5.34 7.69
CA GLN A 52 14.31 -4.03 7.43
C GLN A 52 14.52 -3.91 5.92
N ASN A 53 14.65 -2.70 5.38
CA ASN A 53 14.92 -2.50 3.95
C ASN A 53 16.37 -2.83 3.61
N GLN A 54 16.72 -4.12 3.69
CA GLN A 54 18.07 -4.67 3.53
C GLN A 54 18.07 -5.94 2.70
N ALA A 55 19.23 -6.30 2.16
CA ALA A 55 19.42 -7.49 1.35
C ALA A 55 18.92 -8.77 2.01
N ASP A 56 19.21 -8.98 3.30
CA ASP A 56 18.86 -10.21 4.01
C ASP A 56 17.34 -10.39 4.19
N ALA A 57 16.57 -9.32 4.27
CA ALA A 57 15.10 -9.40 4.30
C ALA A 57 14.57 -9.88 2.94
N VAL A 58 15.12 -9.36 1.83
CA VAL A 58 14.76 -9.80 0.48
C VAL A 58 15.16 -11.26 0.26
N ILE A 59 16.35 -11.65 0.69
CA ILE A 59 16.85 -13.05 0.63
C ILE A 59 15.90 -13.98 1.41
N GLY A 60 15.50 -13.59 2.62
CA GLY A 60 14.56 -14.37 3.44
C GLY A 60 13.21 -14.57 2.75
N TYR A 61 12.65 -13.51 2.18
CA TYR A 61 11.40 -13.56 1.43
C TYR A 61 11.49 -14.49 0.22
N LEU A 62 12.51 -14.31 -0.63
CA LEU A 62 12.70 -15.13 -1.81
C LEU A 62 12.99 -16.59 -1.45
N ALA A 63 13.75 -16.85 -0.39
CA ALA A 63 14.03 -18.19 0.11
C ALA A 63 12.75 -18.93 0.55
N CYS A 64 11.81 -18.24 1.21
CA CYS A 64 10.51 -18.82 1.54
C CYS A 64 9.72 -19.23 0.28
N LEU A 65 9.65 -18.35 -0.73
CA LEU A 65 8.98 -18.67 -2.00
C LEU A 65 9.66 -19.83 -2.73
N GLN A 66 10.99 -19.88 -2.72
CA GLN A 66 11.78 -20.93 -3.36
C GLN A 66 11.63 -22.29 -2.66
N ALA A 67 11.61 -22.30 -1.32
CA ALA A 67 11.47 -23.52 -0.51
C ALA A 67 10.02 -24.01 -0.37
N ASP A 68 9.05 -23.33 -0.98
CA ASP A 68 7.63 -23.56 -0.73
C ASP A 68 7.21 -23.40 0.74
N ALA A 69 7.91 -22.54 1.48
CA ALA A 69 7.53 -22.11 2.82
C ALA A 69 6.60 -20.87 2.74
N VAL A 70 5.83 -20.65 3.79
CA VAL A 70 4.91 -19.51 3.91
C VAL A 70 5.58 -18.41 4.72
N ALA A 71 5.69 -17.20 4.17
CA ALA A 71 6.24 -16.05 4.86
C ALA A 71 5.14 -15.20 5.52
N LEU A 72 5.40 -14.68 6.73
CA LEU A 72 4.69 -13.53 7.29
C LEU A 72 5.70 -12.39 7.43
N LEU A 73 5.48 -11.28 6.71
CA LEU A 73 6.36 -10.11 6.76
C LEU A 73 5.92 -9.18 7.88
N LEU A 74 6.82 -8.94 8.83
CA LEU A 74 6.60 -8.10 10.01
C LEU A 74 7.63 -6.96 10.04
N ASP A 75 7.30 -5.86 10.67
CA ASP A 75 8.26 -4.81 10.97
C ASP A 75 9.26 -5.31 12.02
N SER A 76 10.54 -5.10 11.82
CA SER A 76 11.57 -5.46 12.82
C SER A 76 11.48 -4.67 14.12
N ALA A 77 10.79 -3.52 14.10
CA ALA A 77 10.51 -2.66 15.24
C ALA A 77 9.12 -2.91 15.86
N LEU A 78 8.45 -4.01 15.48
CA LEU A 78 7.13 -4.36 16.02
C LEU A 78 7.22 -4.54 17.54
N ASP A 79 6.22 -4.04 18.26
CA ASP A 79 6.12 -4.19 19.72
C ASP A 79 6.19 -5.66 20.14
N GLU A 80 6.93 -5.94 21.22
CA GLU A 80 7.19 -7.29 21.70
C GLU A 80 5.90 -8.01 22.11
N SER A 81 4.93 -7.31 22.72
CA SER A 81 3.65 -7.89 23.13
C SER A 81 2.81 -8.30 21.91
N LEU A 82 2.79 -7.49 20.87
CA LEU A 82 2.11 -7.81 19.62
C LEU A 82 2.83 -8.92 18.87
N THR A 83 4.16 -8.93 18.89
CA THR A 83 4.98 -10.00 18.33
C THR A 83 4.65 -11.34 19.00
N GLN A 84 4.61 -11.37 20.33
CA GLN A 84 4.28 -12.58 21.08
C GLN A 84 2.83 -13.04 20.79
N GLN A 85 1.88 -12.10 20.73
CA GLN A 85 0.48 -12.43 20.35
C GLN A 85 0.39 -13.08 18.97
N LEU A 86 1.14 -12.58 17.97
CA LEU A 86 1.19 -13.18 16.65
C LEU A 86 1.83 -14.56 16.67
N ILE A 87 2.90 -14.76 17.44
CA ILE A 87 3.56 -16.07 17.63
C ILE A 87 2.58 -17.07 18.26
N ASP A 88 1.88 -16.67 19.31
CA ASP A 88 0.91 -17.54 20.00
C ASP A 88 -0.27 -17.91 19.10
N THR A 89 -0.74 -16.96 18.29
CA THR A 89 -1.87 -17.15 17.37
C THR A 89 -1.51 -18.04 16.20
N TYR A 90 -0.39 -17.75 15.51
CA TYR A 90 -0.07 -18.39 14.24
C TYR A 90 1.00 -19.48 14.32
N ARG A 91 1.72 -19.60 15.43
CA ARG A 91 2.71 -20.66 15.73
C ARG A 91 3.70 -20.89 14.60
N PRO A 92 4.55 -19.87 14.24
CA PRO A 92 5.55 -20.04 13.21
C PRO A 92 6.52 -21.17 13.58
N ALA A 93 6.98 -21.93 12.60
CA ALA A 93 8.04 -22.92 12.79
C ALA A 93 9.41 -22.25 12.94
N LEU A 94 9.59 -21.12 12.26
CA LEU A 94 10.88 -20.43 12.16
C LEU A 94 10.69 -18.91 12.24
N LEU A 95 11.75 -18.25 12.78
CA LEU A 95 11.89 -16.79 12.77
C LEU A 95 13.15 -16.44 11.96
N TRP A 96 13.05 -15.51 11.01
CA TRP A 96 14.15 -14.89 10.31
C TRP A 96 14.21 -13.41 10.72
N GLN A 97 15.22 -13.07 11.52
CA GLN A 97 15.25 -11.78 12.20
C GLN A 97 16.63 -11.15 12.24
N PRO A 98 16.73 -9.80 12.21
CA PRO A 98 17.99 -9.10 12.32
C PRO A 98 18.58 -9.28 13.73
N GLN A 99 19.90 -9.45 13.79
CA GLN A 99 20.73 -9.44 14.98
C GLN A 99 21.98 -8.56 14.73
N GLU A 100 22.87 -8.42 15.71
CA GLU A 100 24.07 -7.59 15.59
C GLU A 100 24.96 -7.97 14.39
N THR A 101 25.05 -9.25 14.07
CA THR A 101 25.93 -9.79 13.01
C THR A 101 25.18 -10.13 11.70
N GLY A 102 23.99 -9.60 11.47
CA GLY A 102 23.14 -9.91 10.31
C GLY A 102 21.88 -10.65 10.70
N TYR A 103 21.21 -11.28 9.73
CA TYR A 103 19.99 -12.02 9.97
C TYR A 103 20.25 -13.46 10.38
N HIS A 104 19.47 -13.95 11.35
CA HIS A 104 19.56 -15.30 11.88
C HIS A 104 18.25 -16.06 11.78
N LEU A 105 18.37 -17.36 11.47
CA LEU A 105 17.24 -18.29 11.44
C LEU A 105 17.13 -19.01 12.79
N THR A 106 16.00 -18.86 13.46
CA THR A 106 15.72 -19.48 14.76
C THR A 106 14.54 -20.43 14.67
N VAL A 107 14.66 -21.62 15.19
CA VAL A 107 13.57 -22.60 15.31
C VAL A 107 12.77 -22.31 16.58
N THR A 108 11.45 -22.23 16.48
CA THR A 108 10.58 -21.89 17.63
C THR A 108 10.26 -23.10 18.53
N GLY A 109 10.25 -24.32 17.96
CA GLY A 109 9.81 -25.52 18.65
C GLY A 109 8.29 -25.63 18.85
N LEU A 110 7.52 -24.70 18.28
CA LEU A 110 6.05 -24.72 18.37
C LEU A 110 5.46 -25.74 17.40
N THR A 111 4.31 -26.35 17.78
CA THR A 111 3.54 -27.19 16.87
C THR A 111 2.81 -26.27 15.86
N PRO A 112 3.16 -26.33 14.55
CA PRO A 112 2.59 -25.46 13.56
C PRO A 112 1.13 -25.81 13.25
N TRP A 113 0.39 -24.81 12.77
CA TRP A 113 -0.91 -25.02 12.16
C TRP A 113 -0.78 -25.63 10.76
N PRO A 114 -1.78 -26.42 10.30
CA PRO A 114 -1.86 -26.83 8.90
C PRO A 114 -1.96 -25.59 7.98
N LEU A 115 -1.28 -25.63 6.83
CA LEU A 115 -1.31 -24.55 5.86
C LEU A 115 -1.97 -25.04 4.56
N HIS A 116 -2.84 -24.21 3.96
CA HIS A 116 -3.39 -24.49 2.64
C HIS A 116 -2.29 -24.54 1.58
N ASP A 117 -2.38 -25.46 0.62
CA ASP A 117 -1.33 -25.70 -0.39
C ASP A 117 -0.98 -24.44 -1.21
N ASP A 118 -1.96 -23.59 -1.53
CA ASP A 118 -1.75 -22.36 -2.29
C ASP A 118 -1.21 -21.20 -1.44
N LEU A 119 -1.24 -21.28 -0.12
CA LEU A 119 -0.79 -20.19 0.75
C LEU A 119 0.74 -20.03 0.64
N ALA A 120 1.18 -18.83 0.29
CA ALA A 120 2.60 -18.50 0.12
C ALA A 120 3.05 -17.31 0.97
N LEU A 121 2.17 -16.35 1.21
CA LEU A 121 2.50 -15.13 1.92
C LEU A 121 1.33 -14.65 2.78
N LEU A 122 1.66 -14.15 3.95
CA LEU A 122 0.74 -13.44 4.84
C LEU A 122 1.19 -11.97 4.96
N MET A 123 0.24 -11.05 4.86
CA MET A 123 0.49 -9.62 4.99
C MET A 123 -0.51 -8.99 5.96
N SER A 124 -0.04 -8.11 6.83
CA SER A 124 -0.93 -7.31 7.66
C SER A 124 -1.68 -6.26 6.84
N THR A 125 -2.92 -5.97 7.20
CA THR A 125 -3.65 -4.85 6.60
C THR A 125 -3.22 -3.53 7.24
N SER A 126 -3.07 -2.48 6.45
CA SER A 126 -2.59 -1.14 6.88
C SER A 126 -3.55 -0.38 7.80
N GLY A 127 -4.48 -1.02 8.44
CA GLY A 127 -5.52 -0.37 9.26
C GLY A 127 -5.81 -1.03 10.61
N SER A 128 -5.16 -2.15 10.93
CA SER A 128 -5.47 -2.92 12.13
C SER A 128 -4.35 -2.84 13.17
N THR A 129 -4.38 -1.82 13.99
CA THR A 129 -3.52 -1.68 15.16
C THR A 129 -4.02 -2.49 16.39
N GLY A 130 -4.78 -3.56 16.20
CA GLY A 130 -5.33 -4.29 17.34
C GLY A 130 -5.89 -5.67 17.05
N SER A 131 -6.00 -6.08 15.80
CA SER A 131 -6.41 -7.44 15.45
C SER A 131 -5.36 -8.07 14.53
N PRO A 132 -4.95 -9.32 14.76
CA PRO A 132 -3.97 -10.03 13.94
C PRO A 132 -4.54 -10.46 12.58
N LYS A 133 -5.45 -9.70 12.00
CA LYS A 133 -6.07 -10.00 10.70
C LYS A 133 -5.05 -9.90 9.59
N LEU A 134 -4.73 -11.02 8.98
CA LEU A 134 -3.78 -11.16 7.89
C LEU A 134 -4.47 -11.45 6.57
N VAL A 135 -3.95 -10.90 5.48
CA VAL A 135 -4.34 -11.25 4.12
C VAL A 135 -3.52 -12.46 3.69
N ARG A 136 -4.19 -13.49 3.16
CA ARG A 136 -3.61 -14.74 2.67
C ARG A 136 -3.38 -14.65 1.16
N LEU A 137 -2.13 -14.74 0.71
CA LEU A 137 -1.72 -14.59 -0.68
C LEU A 137 -1.08 -15.86 -1.22
N SER A 138 -1.38 -16.18 -2.47
CA SER A 138 -0.77 -17.29 -3.21
C SER A 138 0.41 -16.82 -4.06
N LYS A 139 1.26 -17.76 -4.50
CA LYS A 139 2.31 -17.50 -5.51
C LYS A 139 1.74 -16.95 -6.81
N ARG A 140 0.52 -17.38 -7.22
CA ARG A 140 -0.18 -16.87 -8.40
C ARG A 140 -0.51 -15.39 -8.23
N ASN A 141 -1.03 -14.98 -7.07
CA ASN A 141 -1.35 -13.58 -6.79
C ASN A 141 -0.08 -12.70 -6.89
N LEU A 142 1.02 -13.14 -6.28
CA LEU A 142 2.28 -12.40 -6.28
C LEU A 142 2.84 -12.25 -7.69
N GLN A 143 2.89 -13.33 -8.47
CA GLN A 143 3.44 -13.35 -9.82
C GLN A 143 2.60 -12.54 -10.80
N SER A 144 1.27 -12.67 -10.78
CA SER A 144 0.39 -11.93 -11.68
C SER A 144 0.47 -10.42 -11.44
N ASN A 145 0.51 -10.00 -10.18
CA ASN A 145 0.65 -8.58 -9.84
C ASN A 145 2.03 -8.02 -10.22
N ALA A 146 3.12 -8.77 -9.96
CA ALA A 146 4.48 -8.39 -10.35
C ALA A 146 4.61 -8.18 -11.86
N ALA A 147 4.11 -9.13 -12.66
CA ALA A 147 4.14 -9.06 -14.12
C ALA A 147 3.29 -7.90 -14.66
N SER A 148 2.10 -7.70 -14.11
CA SER A 148 1.22 -6.60 -14.48
C SER A 148 1.86 -5.24 -14.20
N ILE A 149 2.46 -5.06 -13.00
CA ILE A 149 3.14 -3.81 -12.62
C ILE A 149 4.35 -3.56 -13.55
N ALA A 150 5.18 -4.56 -13.79
CA ALA A 150 6.33 -4.42 -14.67
C ALA A 150 5.90 -4.00 -16.08
N HIS A 151 4.77 -4.53 -16.57
CA HIS A 151 4.24 -4.21 -17.88
C HIS A 151 3.77 -2.75 -17.99
N TYR A 152 2.85 -2.28 -17.11
CA TYR A 152 2.28 -0.94 -17.28
C TYR A 152 3.21 0.19 -16.81
N LEU A 153 4.18 -0.10 -15.95
CA LEU A 153 5.24 0.84 -15.60
C LEU A 153 6.42 0.81 -16.59
N GLU A 154 6.40 -0.15 -17.54
CA GLU A 154 7.48 -0.36 -18.52
C GLU A 154 8.83 -0.59 -17.83
N ILE A 155 8.83 -1.37 -16.75
CA ILE A 155 10.06 -1.71 -16.01
C ILE A 155 10.87 -2.67 -16.86
N ASP A 156 12.08 -2.29 -17.20
CA ASP A 156 13.07 -3.12 -17.88
C ASP A 156 14.26 -3.46 -16.97
N ALA A 157 15.19 -4.22 -17.50
CA ALA A 157 16.35 -4.66 -16.76
C ALA A 157 17.34 -3.51 -16.41
N ASP A 158 17.24 -2.34 -17.04
CA ASP A 158 18.09 -1.17 -16.77
C ASP A 158 17.49 -0.24 -15.70
N GLU A 159 16.27 -0.56 -15.23
CA GLU A 159 15.63 0.16 -14.14
C GLU A 159 16.39 -0.05 -12.81
N ARG A 160 16.44 0.99 -11.99
CA ARG A 160 17.07 1.02 -10.68
C ARG A 160 16.05 1.53 -9.66
N GLY A 161 15.25 0.60 -9.12
CA GLY A 161 14.07 0.91 -8.31
C GLY A 161 14.41 1.23 -6.86
N LEU A 162 14.09 2.43 -6.40
CA LEU A 162 14.25 2.81 -5.00
C LEU A 162 13.18 2.15 -4.13
N VAL A 163 13.60 1.37 -3.15
CA VAL A 163 12.76 0.73 -2.13
C VAL A 163 12.97 1.45 -0.81
N SER A 164 12.31 2.60 -0.64
CA SER A 164 12.26 3.35 0.62
C SER A 164 11.00 3.09 1.43
N LEU A 165 9.98 2.49 0.81
CA LEU A 165 8.80 2.01 1.52
C LEU A 165 9.10 0.66 2.19
N PRO A 166 8.53 0.38 3.39
CA PRO A 166 8.80 -0.86 4.12
C PRO A 166 8.47 -2.12 3.30
N ILE A 167 9.33 -3.14 3.40
CA ILE A 167 9.14 -4.44 2.71
C ILE A 167 7.87 -5.16 3.22
N ASN A 168 7.56 -5.02 4.51
CA ASN A 168 6.33 -5.54 5.12
C ASN A 168 5.06 -4.74 4.77
N TYR A 169 5.15 -3.78 3.89
CA TYR A 169 4.02 -3.06 3.31
C TYR A 169 3.83 -3.48 1.84
N VAL A 170 2.61 -3.83 1.45
CA VAL A 170 2.33 -4.37 0.09
C VAL A 170 2.80 -3.46 -1.04
N TYR A 171 2.85 -2.13 -0.83
CA TYR A 171 3.40 -1.20 -1.82
C TYR A 171 4.93 -1.37 -1.96
N GLY A 172 5.66 -1.38 -0.85
CA GLY A 172 7.11 -1.61 -0.85
C GLY A 172 7.46 -2.97 -1.45
N LEU A 173 6.76 -4.03 -1.02
CA LEU A 173 6.95 -5.38 -1.55
C LEU A 173 6.68 -5.47 -3.06
N SER A 174 5.68 -4.75 -3.57
CA SER A 174 5.36 -4.77 -5.00
C SER A 174 6.46 -4.17 -5.88
N ILE A 175 7.23 -3.21 -5.36
CA ILE A 175 8.42 -2.68 -6.05
C ILE A 175 9.46 -3.79 -6.19
N ILE A 176 9.73 -4.52 -5.11
CA ILE A 176 10.67 -5.64 -5.13
C ILE A 176 10.25 -6.68 -6.18
N ASN A 177 9.00 -7.14 -6.11
CA ASN A 177 8.50 -8.20 -6.98
C ASN A 177 8.54 -7.81 -8.46
N SER A 178 8.10 -6.59 -8.81
CA SER A 178 8.05 -6.11 -10.19
C SER A 178 9.44 -5.86 -10.78
N HIS A 179 10.38 -5.33 -10.00
CA HIS A 179 11.74 -5.10 -10.46
C HIS A 179 12.52 -6.40 -10.61
N LEU A 180 12.38 -7.35 -9.66
CA LEU A 180 12.96 -8.69 -9.81
C LEU A 180 12.35 -9.45 -11.00
N HIS A 181 11.05 -9.25 -11.29
CA HIS A 181 10.42 -9.83 -12.47
C HIS A 181 11.08 -9.34 -13.76
N ALA A 182 11.43 -8.07 -13.83
CA ALA A 182 12.08 -7.45 -15.00
C ALA A 182 13.62 -7.64 -15.07
N GLY A 183 14.26 -8.20 -14.05
CA GLY A 183 15.73 -8.29 -13.97
C GLY A 183 16.40 -6.96 -13.66
N ALA A 184 15.69 -6.03 -13.06
CA ALA A 184 16.13 -4.69 -12.67
C ALA A 184 16.91 -4.70 -11.35
N THR A 185 17.54 -3.58 -11.00
CA THR A 185 18.28 -3.42 -9.75
C THR A 185 17.39 -2.84 -8.65
N LEU A 186 17.39 -3.44 -7.47
CA LEU A 186 16.75 -2.92 -6.26
C LEU A 186 17.72 -2.04 -5.47
N LEU A 187 17.28 -0.86 -5.05
CA LEU A 187 18.01 0.06 -4.19
C LEU A 187 17.29 0.15 -2.84
N LEU A 188 17.80 -0.57 -1.84
CA LEU A 188 17.14 -0.75 -0.55
C LEU A 188 17.63 0.29 0.45
N THR A 189 16.73 1.04 1.09
CA THR A 189 17.11 2.02 2.11
C THR A 189 16.06 2.17 3.19
N GLY A 190 16.52 2.35 4.44
CA GLY A 190 15.69 2.73 5.59
C GLY A 190 15.62 4.24 5.83
N HIS A 191 16.35 5.04 5.04
CA HIS A 191 16.38 6.50 5.22
C HIS A 191 15.07 7.16 4.79
N SER A 192 14.61 8.11 5.60
CA SER A 192 13.42 8.92 5.28
C SER A 192 13.74 10.05 4.30
N VAL A 193 12.71 10.59 3.64
CA VAL A 193 12.84 11.73 2.72
C VAL A 193 13.42 12.99 3.35
N MET A 194 13.38 13.09 4.68
CA MET A 194 13.93 14.20 5.45
C MET A 194 15.45 14.09 5.66
N GLN A 195 16.02 12.92 5.44
CA GLN A 195 17.44 12.66 5.69
C GLN A 195 18.26 12.89 4.43
N ARG A 196 19.39 13.57 4.59
CA ARG A 196 20.35 13.83 3.50
C ARG A 196 20.91 12.55 2.90
N GLU A 197 21.05 11.53 3.71
CA GLU A 197 21.57 10.21 3.37
C GLU A 197 20.73 9.55 2.27
N LEU A 198 19.41 9.68 2.31
CA LEU A 198 18.54 9.22 1.22
C LEU A 198 18.94 9.84 -0.12
N TRP A 199 19.09 11.15 -0.16
CA TRP A 199 19.37 11.87 -1.42
C TRP A 199 20.78 11.62 -1.94
N ASN A 200 21.76 11.39 -1.06
CA ASN A 200 23.09 10.93 -1.45
C ASN A 200 22.99 9.51 -2.06
N PHE A 201 22.31 8.59 -1.39
CA PHE A 201 22.10 7.23 -1.88
C PHE A 201 21.39 7.22 -3.25
N VAL A 202 20.35 8.04 -3.44
CA VAL A 202 19.61 8.19 -4.71
C VAL A 202 20.55 8.61 -5.85
N ARG A 203 21.44 9.60 -5.61
CA ARG A 203 22.40 10.09 -6.62
C ARG A 203 23.51 9.06 -6.90
N GLU A 204 24.15 8.56 -5.86
CA GLU A 204 25.27 7.61 -5.96
C GLU A 204 24.86 6.32 -6.64
N THR A 205 23.67 5.82 -6.33
CA THR A 205 23.13 4.61 -6.93
C THR A 205 22.38 4.87 -8.24
N ARG A 206 22.22 6.14 -8.67
CA ARG A 206 21.53 6.54 -9.89
C ARG A 206 20.11 5.97 -9.95
N ALA A 207 19.32 6.18 -8.89
CA ALA A 207 17.95 5.70 -8.82
C ALA A 207 17.12 6.24 -9.98
N SER A 208 16.38 5.36 -10.66
CA SER A 208 15.57 5.72 -11.84
C SER A 208 14.08 5.81 -11.52
N SER A 209 13.63 5.18 -10.43
CA SER A 209 12.25 5.29 -9.97
C SER A 209 12.15 5.58 -8.48
N PHE A 210 11.10 6.32 -8.10
CA PHE A 210 10.77 6.69 -6.73
C PHE A 210 9.28 6.47 -6.46
N ALA A 211 8.97 5.80 -5.36
CA ALA A 211 7.61 5.51 -4.94
C ALA A 211 7.25 6.22 -3.64
N GLY A 212 6.08 6.84 -3.58
CA GLY A 212 5.62 7.55 -2.39
C GLY A 212 4.12 7.40 -2.12
N VAL A 213 3.77 7.48 -0.85
CA VAL A 213 2.38 7.66 -0.38
C VAL A 213 2.05 9.16 -0.37
N PRO A 214 0.76 9.58 -0.25
CA PRO A 214 0.39 11.01 -0.25
C PRO A 214 1.23 11.87 0.68
N TYR A 215 1.45 11.41 1.91
CA TYR A 215 2.30 12.12 2.87
C TYR A 215 3.74 12.32 2.38
N THR A 216 4.31 11.35 1.67
CA THR A 216 5.65 11.47 1.06
C THR A 216 5.67 12.64 0.07
N TRP A 217 4.67 12.74 -0.80
CA TRP A 217 4.57 13.81 -1.82
C TRP A 217 4.35 15.18 -1.21
N GLU A 218 3.56 15.28 -0.12
CA GLU A 218 3.41 16.51 0.67
C GLU A 218 4.75 16.95 1.27
N MET A 219 5.52 16.02 1.84
CA MET A 219 6.85 16.33 2.40
C MET A 219 7.84 16.72 1.32
N LEU A 220 7.88 16.03 0.19
CA LEU A 220 8.74 16.33 -0.95
C LEU A 220 8.46 17.73 -1.52
N ARG A 221 7.20 18.15 -1.57
CA ARG A 221 6.84 19.53 -1.93
C ARG A 221 7.46 20.55 -0.96
N LYS A 222 7.36 20.32 0.35
CA LYS A 222 7.97 21.18 1.38
C LYS A 222 9.50 21.22 1.26
N LEU A 223 10.13 20.11 0.91
CA LEU A 223 11.57 19.98 0.69
C LEU A 223 12.03 20.58 -0.66
N ARG A 224 11.10 21.15 -1.45
CA ARG A 224 11.39 21.70 -2.80
C ARG A 224 12.01 20.64 -3.74
N PHE A 225 11.51 19.40 -3.68
CA PHE A 225 11.97 18.26 -4.49
C PHE A 225 12.09 18.60 -5.98
N MET A 226 11.17 19.36 -6.52
CA MET A 226 11.16 19.77 -7.94
C MET A 226 12.37 20.64 -8.34
N ARG A 227 13.17 21.10 -7.38
CA ARG A 227 14.43 21.87 -7.62
C ARG A 227 15.68 21.02 -7.41
N MET A 228 15.52 19.75 -7.02
CA MET A 228 16.65 18.86 -6.82
C MET A 228 17.19 18.37 -8.17
N ASP A 229 18.51 18.36 -8.31
CA ASP A 229 19.17 17.75 -9.46
C ASP A 229 19.22 16.22 -9.28
N LEU A 230 18.33 15.53 -10.00
CA LEU A 230 18.16 14.09 -9.99
C LEU A 230 17.93 13.61 -11.45
N PRO A 231 19.00 13.65 -12.27
CA PRO A 231 18.88 13.42 -13.73
C PRO A 231 18.50 11.99 -14.08
N ASP A 232 18.93 11.00 -13.29
CA ASP A 232 18.64 9.59 -13.56
C ASP A 232 17.20 9.20 -13.20
N LEU A 233 16.51 9.99 -12.35
CA LEU A 233 15.17 9.72 -11.90
C LEU A 233 14.14 9.99 -13.00
N ARG A 234 13.45 8.96 -13.47
CA ARG A 234 12.51 8.98 -14.61
C ARG A 234 11.07 8.77 -14.22
N THR A 235 10.82 7.84 -13.27
CA THR A 235 9.47 7.39 -12.91
C THR A 235 9.17 7.69 -11.45
N LEU A 236 8.08 8.41 -11.23
CA LEU A 236 7.54 8.76 -9.92
C LEU A 236 6.20 8.08 -9.77
N THR A 237 5.98 7.32 -8.70
CA THR A 237 4.73 6.59 -8.51
C THR A 237 4.06 6.93 -7.18
N GLN A 238 2.74 7.08 -7.21
CA GLN A 238 1.92 7.41 -6.05
C GLN A 238 0.86 6.34 -5.84
N ALA A 239 0.76 5.80 -4.62
CA ALA A 239 -0.32 4.91 -4.18
C ALA A 239 -0.49 4.97 -2.65
N GLY A 240 -1.37 4.10 -2.11
CA GLY A 240 -1.52 3.92 -0.66
C GLY A 240 -2.45 4.93 0.02
N GLY A 241 -3.00 5.88 -0.71
CA GLY A 241 -3.98 6.85 -0.24
C GLY A 241 -4.37 7.82 -1.35
N LYS A 242 -5.41 8.63 -1.09
CA LYS A 242 -5.88 9.64 -2.05
C LYS A 242 -4.96 10.86 -2.01
N LEU A 243 -4.29 11.15 -3.11
CA LEU A 243 -3.57 12.41 -3.31
C LEU A 243 -4.58 13.52 -3.63
N SER A 244 -4.36 14.74 -3.10
CA SER A 244 -5.23 15.87 -3.46
C SER A 244 -5.09 16.19 -4.96
N PRO A 245 -6.18 16.54 -5.65
CA PRO A 245 -6.11 16.90 -7.07
C PRO A 245 -5.09 18.01 -7.37
N ALA A 246 -4.99 19.03 -6.51
CA ALA A 246 -4.02 20.11 -6.67
C ALA A 246 -2.56 19.61 -6.61
N LEU A 247 -2.25 18.71 -5.66
CA LEU A 247 -0.91 18.16 -5.55
C LEU A 247 -0.60 17.18 -6.69
N GLN A 248 -1.60 16.42 -7.12
CA GLN A 248 -1.47 15.57 -8.31
C GLN A 248 -1.16 16.41 -9.56
N GLN A 249 -1.88 17.52 -9.76
CA GLN A 249 -1.63 18.46 -10.85
C GLN A 249 -0.19 18.98 -10.80
N GLU A 250 0.26 19.49 -9.66
CA GLU A 250 1.61 20.05 -9.47
C GLU A 250 2.70 19.05 -9.86
N TYR A 251 2.58 17.77 -9.44
CA TYR A 251 3.55 16.72 -9.78
C TYR A 251 3.43 16.23 -11.23
N THR A 252 2.24 16.19 -11.79
CA THR A 252 2.04 15.83 -13.21
C THR A 252 2.67 16.88 -14.13
N GLU A 253 2.44 18.16 -13.85
CA GLU A 253 3.06 19.28 -14.60
C GLU A 253 4.58 19.28 -14.49
N PHE A 254 5.11 19.11 -13.26
CA PHE A 254 6.55 18.97 -13.02
C PHE A 254 7.14 17.80 -13.81
N ALA A 255 6.52 16.62 -13.75
CA ALA A 255 7.02 15.44 -14.44
C ALA A 255 7.07 15.66 -15.96
N ARG A 256 6.00 16.19 -16.55
CA ARG A 256 5.95 16.55 -17.98
C ARG A 256 7.04 17.53 -18.38
N GLN A 257 7.24 18.62 -17.60
CA GLN A 257 8.23 19.65 -17.88
C GLN A 257 9.67 19.14 -17.78
N SER A 258 9.92 18.16 -16.91
CA SER A 258 11.23 17.58 -16.65
C SER A 258 11.50 16.26 -17.41
N GLY A 259 10.61 15.86 -18.33
CA GLY A 259 10.74 14.61 -19.07
C GLY A 259 10.61 13.34 -18.20
N LYS A 260 9.93 13.45 -17.06
CA LYS A 260 9.67 12.35 -16.12
C LYS A 260 8.22 11.89 -16.26
N ARG A 261 7.89 10.77 -15.61
CA ARG A 261 6.51 10.26 -15.51
C ARG A 261 6.05 10.35 -14.04
N PHE A 262 4.85 10.86 -13.80
CA PHE A 262 4.18 10.77 -12.51
C PHE A 262 2.92 9.93 -12.65
N ILE A 263 2.88 8.78 -11.97
CA ILE A 263 1.84 7.76 -12.17
C ILE A 263 1.08 7.55 -10.86
N VAL A 264 -0.21 7.89 -10.89
CA VAL A 264 -1.13 7.61 -9.79
C VAL A 264 -1.65 6.20 -9.93
N MET A 265 -1.66 5.46 -8.81
CA MET A 265 -2.11 4.07 -8.77
C MET A 265 -3.06 3.85 -7.58
N TYR A 266 -3.89 2.83 -7.70
CA TYR A 266 -4.82 2.42 -6.66
C TYR A 266 -4.67 0.92 -6.38
N GLY A 267 -4.82 0.53 -5.12
CA GLY A 267 -4.75 -0.87 -4.72
C GLY A 267 -4.99 -1.11 -3.24
N ALA A 268 -5.01 -2.38 -2.89
CA ALA A 268 -5.21 -2.87 -1.53
C ALA A 268 -4.40 -4.16 -1.31
N ALA A 269 -4.14 -4.50 -0.04
CA ALA A 269 -3.47 -5.75 0.31
C ALA A 269 -4.24 -6.98 -0.17
N GLU A 270 -5.56 -6.88 -0.17
CA GLU A 270 -6.51 -7.90 -0.62
C GLU A 270 -6.46 -8.17 -2.13
N ALA A 271 -5.76 -7.32 -2.88
CA ALA A 271 -5.44 -7.54 -4.28
C ALA A 271 -3.91 -7.53 -4.50
N THR A 272 -3.18 -8.09 -3.57
CA THR A 272 -1.71 -8.20 -3.52
C THR A 272 -1.03 -6.83 -3.41
N SER A 273 -1.38 -5.87 -4.25
CA SER A 273 -0.96 -4.47 -4.14
C SER A 273 -1.74 -3.53 -5.06
N ARG A 274 -1.73 -3.78 -6.37
CA ARG A 274 -2.26 -2.85 -7.37
C ARG A 274 -3.50 -3.41 -8.05
N MET A 275 -4.48 -2.50 -8.27
CA MET A 275 -5.71 -2.78 -8.99
C MET A 275 -5.90 -1.82 -10.17
N ALA A 276 -5.41 -0.58 -10.05
CA ALA A 276 -5.53 0.42 -11.12
C ALA A 276 -4.31 1.33 -11.20
N TRP A 277 -4.17 1.96 -12.36
CA TRP A 277 -3.17 2.97 -12.66
C TRP A 277 -3.75 4.03 -13.62
N LEU A 278 -3.30 5.26 -13.47
CA LEU A 278 -3.64 6.37 -14.37
C LEU A 278 -2.47 6.58 -15.33
N PRO A 279 -2.65 6.30 -16.64
CA PRO A 279 -1.63 6.56 -17.65
C PRO A 279 -1.18 8.02 -17.62
N PRO A 280 0.13 8.33 -17.72
CA PRO A 280 0.65 9.69 -17.66
C PRO A 280 0.03 10.62 -18.71
N GLU A 281 -0.26 10.11 -19.90
CA GLU A 281 -0.88 10.83 -21.02
C GLU A 281 -2.32 11.27 -20.74
N ASP A 282 -3.01 10.56 -19.83
CA ASP A 282 -4.39 10.86 -19.45
C ASP A 282 -4.48 11.69 -18.15
N ALA A 283 -3.36 11.87 -17.45
CA ALA A 283 -3.35 12.43 -16.10
C ALA A 283 -3.79 13.91 -16.04
N GLU A 284 -3.45 14.73 -17.06
CA GLU A 284 -3.82 16.15 -17.12
C GLU A 284 -5.33 16.38 -17.19
N MET A 285 -6.08 15.43 -17.75
CA MET A 285 -7.53 15.50 -17.89
C MET A 285 -8.28 14.86 -16.71
N ARG A 286 -7.56 14.18 -15.78
CA ARG A 286 -8.19 13.26 -14.79
C ARG A 286 -7.58 13.37 -13.40
N TYR A 287 -7.39 14.59 -12.91
CA TYR A 287 -6.94 14.78 -11.52
C TYR A 287 -7.98 14.22 -10.53
N GLY A 288 -7.51 13.42 -9.57
CA GLY A 288 -8.34 12.73 -8.59
C GLY A 288 -8.93 11.39 -9.04
N PHE A 289 -8.65 10.96 -10.28
CA PHE A 289 -8.97 9.63 -10.76
C PHE A 289 -7.90 8.61 -10.33
N ILE A 290 -8.32 7.34 -10.21
CA ILE A 290 -7.44 6.19 -9.95
C ILE A 290 -7.01 5.50 -11.26
N GLY A 291 -7.60 5.88 -12.40
CA GLY A 291 -7.28 5.35 -13.72
C GLY A 291 -8.13 4.17 -14.16
N LYS A 292 -7.51 3.26 -14.89
CA LYS A 292 -8.08 2.02 -15.43
C LYS A 292 -7.56 0.79 -14.67
N PRO A 293 -8.24 -0.37 -14.76
CA PRO A 293 -7.71 -1.62 -14.22
C PRO A 293 -6.33 -1.92 -14.79
N ILE A 294 -5.47 -2.54 -13.97
CA ILE A 294 -4.18 -3.04 -14.43
C ILE A 294 -4.36 -4.19 -15.44
N PRO A 295 -3.37 -4.50 -16.29
CA PRO A 295 -3.41 -5.66 -17.17
C PRO A 295 -3.76 -6.95 -16.43
N GLY A 296 -4.79 -7.67 -16.89
CA GLY A 296 -5.32 -8.86 -16.23
C GLY A 296 -6.33 -8.61 -15.12
N GLY A 297 -6.65 -7.34 -14.84
CA GLY A 297 -7.71 -6.95 -13.90
C GLY A 297 -8.95 -6.41 -14.59
N GLU A 298 -10.08 -6.44 -13.87
CA GLU A 298 -11.36 -5.90 -14.31
C GLU A 298 -12.03 -5.14 -13.17
N PHE A 299 -12.65 -3.99 -13.46
CA PHE A 299 -13.54 -3.28 -12.56
C PHE A 299 -15.00 -3.42 -12.95
N LEU A 300 -15.84 -3.55 -11.93
CA LEU A 300 -17.30 -3.49 -12.03
C LEU A 300 -17.81 -2.53 -10.97
N LEU A 301 -18.88 -1.79 -11.26
CA LEU A 301 -19.65 -1.08 -10.25
C LEU A 301 -20.96 -1.81 -10.01
N LEU A 302 -21.32 -1.99 -8.74
CA LEU A 302 -22.60 -2.56 -8.34
C LEU A 302 -23.44 -1.52 -7.58
N ASP A 303 -24.74 -1.50 -7.89
CA ASP A 303 -25.70 -0.70 -7.13
C ASP A 303 -26.08 -1.36 -5.79
N GLU A 304 -27.00 -0.74 -5.04
CA GLU A 304 -27.47 -1.24 -3.74
C GLU A 304 -28.21 -2.58 -3.82
N THR A 305 -28.66 -2.98 -5.02
CA THR A 305 -29.35 -4.24 -5.31
C THR A 305 -28.40 -5.27 -5.93
N ASN A 306 -27.08 -5.01 -5.94
CA ASN A 306 -26.02 -5.81 -6.56
C ASN A 306 -26.19 -5.97 -8.08
N GLN A 307 -26.83 -5.01 -8.76
CA GLN A 307 -26.89 -5.00 -10.23
C GLN A 307 -25.72 -4.19 -10.81
N PRO A 308 -25.14 -4.63 -11.95
CA PRO A 308 -24.06 -3.91 -12.58
C PRO A 308 -24.51 -2.52 -13.09
N ILE A 309 -23.71 -1.51 -12.78
CA ILE A 309 -23.86 -0.15 -13.27
C ILE A 309 -23.03 0.02 -14.54
N THR A 310 -23.67 0.37 -15.63
CA THR A 310 -23.04 0.60 -16.95
C THR A 310 -23.10 2.06 -17.40
N THR A 311 -23.82 2.92 -16.65
CA THR A 311 -23.96 4.34 -16.96
C THR A 311 -22.81 5.12 -16.34
N PRO A 312 -22.04 5.92 -17.13
CA PRO A 312 -21.00 6.80 -16.60
C PRO A 312 -21.52 7.75 -15.52
N ASP A 313 -20.62 8.24 -14.66
CA ASP A 313 -20.88 9.14 -13.55
C ASP A 313 -21.90 8.65 -12.50
N THR A 314 -22.32 7.40 -12.59
CA THR A 314 -23.20 6.78 -11.60
C THR A 314 -22.37 6.12 -10.51
N GLN A 315 -22.74 6.38 -9.22
CA GLN A 315 -22.02 5.85 -8.07
C GLN A 315 -22.43 4.40 -7.77
N GLY A 316 -21.44 3.55 -7.50
CA GLY A 316 -21.65 2.18 -7.06
C GLY A 316 -20.48 1.63 -6.27
N GLU A 317 -20.66 0.47 -5.64
CA GLU A 317 -19.57 -0.25 -5.00
C GLU A 317 -18.59 -0.75 -6.05
N LEU A 318 -17.31 -0.43 -5.87
CA LEU A 318 -16.25 -0.91 -6.76
C LEU A 318 -15.92 -2.36 -6.43
N ILE A 319 -16.09 -3.22 -7.43
CA ILE A 319 -15.67 -4.61 -7.41
C ILE A 319 -14.45 -4.77 -8.30
N TYR A 320 -13.46 -5.50 -7.84
CA TYR A 320 -12.28 -5.84 -8.61
C TYR A 320 -12.19 -7.34 -8.85
N ARG A 321 -11.84 -7.76 -10.06
CA ARG A 321 -11.54 -9.15 -10.43
C ARG A 321 -10.14 -9.25 -11.01
N GLY A 322 -9.42 -10.31 -10.64
CA GLY A 322 -8.09 -10.57 -11.18
C GLY A 322 -7.34 -11.67 -10.45
N ASP A 323 -6.32 -12.21 -11.11
CA ASP A 323 -5.47 -13.28 -10.57
C ASP A 323 -4.65 -12.84 -9.34
N ASN A 324 -4.54 -11.54 -9.11
CA ASN A 324 -3.87 -10.95 -7.96
C ASN A 324 -4.78 -10.76 -6.73
N VAL A 325 -6.06 -11.13 -6.82
CA VAL A 325 -6.97 -11.12 -5.66
C VAL A 325 -6.57 -12.22 -4.68
N ALA A 326 -6.48 -11.87 -3.40
CA ALA A 326 -6.05 -12.73 -2.30
C ALA A 326 -6.98 -13.94 -2.11
N LEU A 327 -6.50 -14.95 -1.40
CA LEU A 327 -7.28 -16.12 -1.00
C LEU A 327 -8.35 -15.81 0.07
N GLY A 328 -8.23 -14.69 0.77
CA GLY A 328 -9.08 -14.29 1.88
C GLY A 328 -8.25 -13.81 3.07
N TYR A 329 -8.84 -13.91 4.26
CA TYR A 329 -8.19 -13.48 5.50
C TYR A 329 -7.85 -14.66 6.41
N ALA A 330 -6.92 -14.39 7.35
CA ALA A 330 -6.71 -15.21 8.54
C ALA A 330 -6.78 -14.31 9.78
N GLU A 331 -7.58 -14.70 10.77
CA GLU A 331 -7.71 -14.04 12.07
C GLU A 331 -7.26 -14.96 13.20
N ARG A 332 -7.15 -16.25 12.92
CA ARG A 332 -6.72 -17.33 13.81
C ARG A 332 -5.81 -18.30 13.07
N GLY A 333 -5.08 -19.12 13.80
CA GLY A 333 -4.16 -20.09 13.23
C GLY A 333 -4.84 -21.12 12.32
N GLU A 334 -6.05 -21.55 12.66
CA GLU A 334 -6.85 -22.50 11.87
C GLU A 334 -7.22 -21.96 10.48
N ASP A 335 -7.32 -20.63 10.35
CA ASP A 335 -7.67 -19.98 9.10
C ASP A 335 -6.58 -20.13 8.02
N LEU A 336 -5.36 -20.49 8.42
CA LEU A 336 -4.24 -20.73 7.50
C LEU A 336 -4.48 -21.94 6.58
N ALA A 337 -5.35 -22.86 6.98
CA ALA A 337 -5.75 -24.04 6.21
C ALA A 337 -6.93 -23.79 5.26
N LEU A 338 -7.57 -22.61 5.32
CA LEU A 338 -8.72 -22.29 4.47
C LEU A 338 -8.31 -22.13 3.00
N GLY A 339 -9.14 -22.63 2.09
CA GLY A 339 -8.98 -22.43 0.65
C GLY A 339 -9.25 -21.00 0.19
N ASP A 340 -9.36 -20.82 -1.11
CA ASP A 340 -9.68 -19.51 -1.73
C ASP A 340 -11.14 -19.12 -1.46
N GLN A 341 -11.33 -18.11 -0.61
CA GLN A 341 -12.63 -17.58 -0.22
C GLN A 341 -13.08 -16.42 -1.12
N PHE A 342 -12.14 -15.73 -1.76
CA PHE A 342 -12.45 -14.59 -2.62
C PHE A 342 -12.70 -15.00 -4.08
N ALA A 343 -12.21 -16.15 -4.48
CA ALA A 343 -12.41 -16.72 -5.81
C ALA A 343 -12.11 -15.69 -6.94
N GLY A 344 -11.02 -14.96 -6.80
CA GLY A 344 -10.59 -13.95 -7.76
C GLY A 344 -11.45 -12.68 -7.79
N THR A 345 -12.39 -12.48 -6.85
CA THR A 345 -13.30 -11.33 -6.81
C THR A 345 -13.19 -10.61 -5.47
N LEU A 346 -12.87 -9.33 -5.50
CA LEU A 346 -12.75 -8.47 -4.31
C LEU A 346 -13.87 -7.44 -4.29
N HIS A 347 -14.72 -7.47 -3.25
CA HIS A 347 -15.56 -6.37 -2.85
C HIS A 347 -14.71 -5.35 -2.10
N THR A 348 -14.35 -4.24 -2.76
CA THR A 348 -13.38 -3.30 -2.18
C THR A 348 -13.93 -2.51 -1.00
N GLY A 349 -15.26 -2.38 -0.93
CA GLY A 349 -15.95 -1.50 -0.01
C GLY A 349 -15.75 -0.01 -0.31
N ASP A 350 -15.09 0.33 -1.42
CA ASP A 350 -15.00 1.69 -1.93
C ASP A 350 -16.18 1.98 -2.86
N ILE A 351 -16.70 3.20 -2.82
CA ILE A 351 -17.70 3.71 -3.76
C ILE A 351 -16.97 4.48 -4.83
N ALA A 352 -17.28 4.19 -6.09
CA ALA A 352 -16.62 4.80 -7.24
C ALA A 352 -17.61 5.23 -8.31
N THR A 353 -17.13 6.04 -9.24
CA THR A 353 -17.73 6.36 -10.54
C THR A 353 -16.72 6.10 -11.65
N PHE A 354 -17.16 6.04 -12.89
CA PHE A 354 -16.28 6.05 -14.06
C PHE A 354 -16.77 7.07 -15.09
N ASP A 355 -15.83 7.63 -15.88
CA ASP A 355 -16.17 8.54 -17.00
C ASP A 355 -16.50 7.75 -18.29
N GLU A 356 -16.94 8.46 -19.34
CA GLU A 356 -17.26 7.87 -20.66
C GLU A 356 -16.09 7.11 -21.30
N ALA A 357 -14.84 7.45 -20.91
CA ALA A 357 -13.64 6.77 -21.40
C ALA A 357 -13.21 5.58 -20.52
N GLY A 358 -13.99 5.24 -19.48
CA GLY A 358 -13.77 4.10 -18.59
C GLY A 358 -12.68 4.31 -17.55
N PHE A 359 -12.41 5.56 -17.17
CA PHE A 359 -11.51 5.87 -16.04
C PHE A 359 -12.31 6.00 -14.76
N TYR A 360 -11.81 5.36 -13.70
CA TYR A 360 -12.49 5.28 -12.41
C TYR A 360 -11.99 6.35 -11.42
N ARG A 361 -12.90 6.80 -10.56
CA ARG A 361 -12.62 7.73 -9.47
C ARG A 361 -13.30 7.25 -8.19
N ILE A 362 -12.54 7.17 -7.09
CA ILE A 362 -13.10 6.86 -5.77
C ILE A 362 -13.78 8.11 -5.21
N VAL A 363 -15.04 7.97 -4.83
CA VAL A 363 -15.86 9.06 -4.26
C VAL A 363 -16.12 8.87 -2.76
N GLY A 364 -15.99 7.65 -2.23
CA GLY A 364 -16.18 7.39 -0.80
C GLY A 364 -15.98 5.93 -0.41
N ARG A 365 -16.40 5.58 0.82
CA ARG A 365 -16.40 4.21 1.32
C ARG A 365 -17.79 3.75 1.75
N LYS A 366 -18.14 2.50 1.45
CA LYS A 366 -19.44 1.89 1.75
C LYS A 366 -19.75 1.91 3.26
N LYS A 367 -18.74 1.75 4.11
CA LYS A 367 -18.85 1.74 5.58
C LYS A 367 -18.57 3.08 6.25
N ARG A 368 -18.19 4.12 5.50
CA ARG A 368 -17.90 5.47 6.02
C ARG A 368 -18.98 6.46 5.63
N PHE A 369 -20.18 6.22 6.15
CA PHE A 369 -21.29 7.18 6.09
C PHE A 369 -22.01 7.21 7.43
N LEU A 370 -22.71 8.31 7.68
CA LEU A 370 -23.62 8.47 8.80
C LEU A 370 -25.03 8.73 8.28
N LYS A 371 -26.02 8.30 9.05
CA LYS A 371 -27.39 8.73 8.84
C LYS A 371 -27.65 9.96 9.71
N ILE A 372 -27.76 11.13 9.09
CA ILE A 372 -28.01 12.39 9.78
C ILE A 372 -29.45 12.82 9.47
N PHE A 373 -30.32 12.76 10.46
CA PHE A 373 -31.77 13.06 10.32
C PHE A 373 -32.39 12.32 9.12
N GLY A 374 -32.04 11.05 8.95
CA GLY A 374 -32.48 10.19 7.84
C GLY A 374 -31.76 10.36 6.53
N ASN A 375 -30.89 11.35 6.37
CA ASN A 375 -30.08 11.54 5.18
C ASN A 375 -28.74 10.80 5.31
N ARG A 376 -28.30 10.14 4.23
CA ARG A 376 -27.00 9.49 4.17
C ARG A 376 -25.93 10.51 3.83
N VAL A 377 -24.97 10.71 4.73
CA VAL A 377 -23.84 11.64 4.57
C VAL A 377 -22.55 10.83 4.49
N GLY A 378 -21.86 10.88 3.34
CA GLY A 378 -20.56 10.26 3.14
C GLY A 378 -19.47 11.04 3.87
N LEU A 379 -18.79 10.38 4.81
CA LEU A 379 -17.73 11.04 5.60
C LEU A 379 -16.50 11.38 4.74
N ASP A 380 -16.13 10.52 3.80
CA ASP A 380 -14.99 10.77 2.91
C ASP A 380 -15.25 11.90 1.93
N GLU A 381 -16.50 12.00 1.42
CA GLU A 381 -16.93 13.09 0.54
C GLU A 381 -16.92 14.42 1.28
N MET A 382 -17.54 14.46 2.48
CA MET A 382 -17.54 15.62 3.34
C MET A 382 -16.12 16.09 3.67
N GLU A 383 -15.26 15.15 4.07
CA GLU A 383 -13.84 15.42 4.36
C GLU A 383 -13.09 15.99 3.15
N ALA A 384 -13.33 15.46 1.96
CA ALA A 384 -12.71 15.96 0.73
C ALA A 384 -13.15 17.39 0.37
N LEU A 385 -14.44 17.68 0.50
CA LEU A 385 -15.00 19.01 0.24
C LEU A 385 -14.47 20.05 1.24
N LEU A 386 -14.41 19.67 2.53
CA LEU A 386 -13.85 20.54 3.56
C LEU A 386 -12.37 20.81 3.35
N LYS A 387 -11.55 19.80 2.98
CA LYS A 387 -10.11 19.98 2.65
C LYS A 387 -9.91 20.89 1.45
N THR A 388 -10.82 20.84 0.48
CA THR A 388 -10.76 21.72 -0.69
C THR A 388 -11.07 23.18 -0.32
N ALA A 389 -12.06 23.40 0.54
CA ALA A 389 -12.45 24.74 0.97
C ALA A 389 -11.48 25.36 2.00
N PHE A 390 -10.81 24.53 2.80
CA PHE A 390 -9.88 24.93 3.86
C PHE A 390 -8.53 24.22 3.72
N PRO A 391 -7.76 24.49 2.67
CA PRO A 391 -6.54 23.76 2.35
C PRO A 391 -5.42 23.90 3.39
N GLU A 392 -5.44 24.96 4.19
CA GLU A 392 -4.48 25.20 5.26
C GLU A 392 -4.76 24.35 6.51
N VAL A 393 -5.99 23.83 6.64
CA VAL A 393 -6.44 23.15 7.87
C VAL A 393 -6.31 21.64 7.74
N SER A 394 -5.55 21.05 8.66
CA SER A 394 -5.53 19.58 8.81
C SER A 394 -6.83 19.14 9.45
N LEU A 395 -7.64 18.38 8.71
CA LEU A 395 -8.95 17.93 9.22
C LEU A 395 -9.29 16.49 8.79
N ALA A 396 -10.17 15.87 9.56
CA ALA A 396 -10.76 14.56 9.31
C ALA A 396 -12.21 14.52 9.81
N CYS A 397 -13.04 13.65 9.22
CA CYS A 397 -14.44 13.48 9.63
C CYS A 397 -14.66 12.06 10.18
N ASP A 398 -15.38 11.97 11.29
CA ASP A 398 -15.94 10.72 11.83
C ASP A 398 -17.23 11.08 12.62
N GLY A 399 -17.81 10.14 13.31
CA GLY A 399 -18.99 10.41 14.12
C GLY A 399 -19.87 9.18 14.31
N ARG A 400 -21.14 9.44 14.56
CA ARG A 400 -22.21 8.47 14.70
C ARG A 400 -23.49 9.02 14.08
N ASP A 401 -24.49 8.18 13.89
CA ASP A 401 -25.77 8.65 13.36
C ASP A 401 -26.28 9.88 14.16
N ASP A 402 -26.81 10.82 13.43
CA ASP A 402 -27.25 12.16 13.85
C ASP A 402 -26.16 13.09 14.42
N LEU A 403 -24.87 12.70 14.38
CA LEU A 403 -23.77 13.55 14.84
C LEU A 403 -22.51 13.34 13.99
N LEU A 404 -22.20 14.28 13.10
CA LEU A 404 -20.95 14.31 12.36
C LEU A 404 -19.92 15.17 13.12
N CYS A 405 -18.80 14.57 13.50
CA CYS A 405 -17.67 15.22 14.13
C CYS A 405 -16.62 15.59 13.09
N ILE A 406 -16.20 16.84 13.07
CA ILE A 406 -15.11 17.36 12.25
C ILE A 406 -13.94 17.63 13.18
N PHE A 407 -12.92 16.82 13.08
CA PHE A 407 -11.67 16.94 13.82
C PHE A 407 -10.74 17.89 13.07
N LEU A 408 -10.18 18.88 13.71
CA LEU A 408 -9.29 19.87 13.09
C LEU A 408 -8.19 20.31 14.07
N THR A 409 -7.07 20.76 13.52
CA THR A 409 -5.92 21.18 14.32
C THR A 409 -5.89 22.68 14.61
N ASP A 410 -6.76 23.46 13.95
CA ASP A 410 -6.83 24.91 14.10
C ASP A 410 -8.22 25.37 14.58
N ALA A 411 -8.26 25.82 15.84
CA ALA A 411 -9.49 26.29 16.48
C ALA A 411 -10.09 27.54 15.81
N SER A 412 -9.28 28.37 15.15
CA SER A 412 -9.74 29.60 14.50
C SER A 412 -10.68 29.33 13.33
N HIS A 413 -10.59 28.17 12.70
CA HIS A 413 -11.40 27.74 11.57
C HIS A 413 -12.67 26.95 11.99
N ALA A 414 -12.82 26.56 13.27
CA ALA A 414 -13.86 25.66 13.71
C ALA A 414 -15.29 26.12 13.34
N ALA A 415 -15.62 27.39 13.54
CA ALA A 415 -16.94 27.94 13.23
C ALA A 415 -17.20 27.98 11.72
N ALA A 416 -16.19 28.39 10.91
CA ALA A 416 -16.30 28.48 9.46
C ALA A 416 -16.47 27.09 8.82
N VAL A 417 -15.66 26.12 9.25
CA VAL A 417 -15.72 24.71 8.78
C VAL A 417 -17.08 24.09 9.10
N LYS A 418 -17.58 24.29 10.33
CA LYS A 418 -18.91 23.81 10.74
C LYS A 418 -20.03 24.40 9.90
N GLN A 419 -20.01 25.72 9.69
CA GLN A 419 -21.03 26.41 8.90
C GLN A 419 -20.98 25.95 7.43
N TYR A 420 -19.82 25.80 6.87
CA TYR A 420 -19.63 25.31 5.50
C TYR A 420 -20.11 23.87 5.32
N ALA A 421 -19.83 22.97 6.27
CA ALA A 421 -20.35 21.61 6.27
C ALA A 421 -21.88 21.55 6.28
N ALA A 422 -22.52 22.40 7.09
CA ALA A 422 -23.98 22.51 7.16
C ALA A 422 -24.58 23.03 5.84
N GLN A 423 -23.94 24.01 5.20
CA GLN A 423 -24.36 24.54 3.90
C GLN A 423 -24.27 23.50 2.81
N LEU A 424 -23.12 22.80 2.70
CA LEU A 424 -22.88 21.76 1.70
C LEU A 424 -23.88 20.61 1.77
N SER A 425 -24.19 20.17 2.98
CA SER A 425 -25.08 19.02 3.20
C SER A 425 -26.57 19.40 3.23
N HIS A 426 -26.91 20.68 3.23
CA HIS A 426 -28.27 21.20 3.47
C HIS A 426 -28.86 20.70 4.79
N LEU A 427 -28.04 20.39 5.79
CA LEU A 427 -28.46 19.90 7.10
C LEU A 427 -28.32 21.01 8.16
N HIS A 428 -29.11 20.88 9.23
CA HIS A 428 -29.03 21.82 10.34
C HIS A 428 -27.67 21.75 11.04
N ALA A 429 -27.11 22.90 11.41
CA ALA A 429 -25.76 23.00 12.01
C ALA A 429 -25.59 22.23 13.33
N SER A 430 -26.68 21.85 14.02
CA SER A 430 -26.66 21.02 15.22
C SER A 430 -26.16 19.60 14.97
N ALA A 431 -26.23 19.10 13.73
CA ALA A 431 -25.71 17.81 13.33
C ALA A 431 -24.16 17.75 13.28
N PHE A 432 -23.51 18.92 13.29
CA PHE A 432 -22.05 19.01 13.13
C PHE A 432 -21.39 19.47 14.43
N HIS A 433 -20.37 18.75 14.84
CA HIS A 433 -19.56 19.09 16.02
C HIS A 433 -18.09 19.22 15.60
N THR A 434 -17.45 20.32 16.00
CA THR A 434 -16.02 20.52 15.74
C THR A 434 -15.21 20.15 16.98
N ILE A 435 -14.17 19.33 16.79
CA ILE A 435 -13.30 18.85 17.86
C ILE A 435 -11.87 19.26 17.51
N ILE A 436 -11.23 19.99 18.44
CA ILE A 436 -9.86 20.46 18.24
C ILE A 436 -8.90 19.42 18.80
N LEU A 437 -7.97 18.99 17.96
CA LEU A 437 -6.88 18.09 18.33
C LEU A 437 -5.53 18.78 18.09
N ALA A 438 -4.52 18.36 18.84
CA ALA A 438 -3.15 18.83 18.61
C ALA A 438 -2.64 18.39 17.23
N ASP A 439 -2.98 17.16 16.80
CA ASP A 439 -2.70 16.62 15.47
C ASP A 439 -3.76 15.59 15.09
N ILE A 440 -3.96 15.38 13.78
CA ILE A 440 -4.81 14.30 13.26
C ILE A 440 -3.97 13.01 13.28
N PRO A 441 -4.38 11.97 14.05
CA PRO A 441 -3.60 10.75 14.19
C PRO A 441 -3.44 10.03 12.85
N LYS A 442 -2.19 9.72 12.49
CA LYS A 442 -1.83 9.00 11.25
C LYS A 442 -0.90 7.84 11.56
N ASN A 443 -0.93 6.82 10.73
CA ASN A 443 0.05 5.74 10.76
C ASN A 443 1.37 6.16 10.06
N PRO A 444 2.45 5.36 10.13
CA PRO A 444 3.72 5.66 9.45
C PRO A 444 3.58 5.85 7.92
N ALA A 445 2.56 5.27 7.30
CA ALA A 445 2.22 5.47 5.88
C ALA A 445 1.39 6.75 5.62
N GLY A 446 1.18 7.61 6.63
CA GLY A 446 0.42 8.86 6.51
C GLY A 446 -1.10 8.69 6.46
N LYS A 447 -1.63 7.49 6.63
CA LYS A 447 -3.08 7.22 6.67
C LYS A 447 -3.69 7.66 8.00
N THR A 448 -4.82 8.38 7.96
CA THR A 448 -5.59 8.76 9.15
C THR A 448 -6.09 7.53 9.92
N LEU A 449 -5.85 7.50 11.22
CA LEU A 449 -6.27 6.45 12.14
C LEU A 449 -7.65 6.76 12.73
N TYR A 450 -8.70 6.54 11.93
CA TYR A 450 -10.09 6.88 12.30
C TYR A 450 -10.56 6.19 13.57
N HIS A 451 -10.06 5.00 13.91
CA HIS A 451 -10.42 4.35 15.18
C HIS A 451 -10.00 5.17 16.40
N ARG A 452 -8.86 5.89 16.34
CA ARG A 452 -8.46 6.84 17.40
C ARG A 452 -9.31 8.10 17.43
N LEU A 453 -9.82 8.56 16.29
CA LEU A 453 -10.75 9.68 16.24
C LEU A 453 -12.09 9.33 16.88
N LYS A 454 -12.54 8.07 16.73
CA LYS A 454 -13.78 7.59 17.37
C LYS A 454 -13.79 7.70 18.89
N GLU A 455 -12.61 7.59 19.54
CA GLU A 455 -12.46 7.75 20.99
C GLU A 455 -12.84 9.15 21.48
N HIS A 456 -12.78 10.15 20.60
CA HIS A 456 -13.14 11.53 20.87
C HIS A 456 -14.57 11.90 20.47
N VAL A 457 -15.32 10.99 19.83
CA VAL A 457 -16.72 11.23 19.46
C VAL A 457 -17.56 11.23 20.73
N PRO A 458 -18.34 12.30 21.01
CA PRO A 458 -19.19 12.38 22.19
C PRO A 458 -20.14 11.18 22.27
N HIS A 459 -20.22 10.56 23.44
CA HIS A 459 -21.22 9.54 23.72
C HIS A 459 -22.64 10.14 23.66
N PRO A 460 -23.67 9.31 23.36
CA PRO A 460 -25.08 9.75 23.32
C PRO A 460 -25.55 10.39 24.61
#